data_dd3b8979ba3e6ccbc90a9e08cfba7c31
#
_entry.id   dd3b8979ba3e6ccbc90a9e08cfba7c31
#
_cell.length_a   1.000
_cell.length_b   1.000
_cell.length_c   1.000
_cell.angle_alpha   90.00
_cell.angle_beta   90.00
_cell.angle_gamma   90.00
#
_symmetry.space_group_name_H-M   'P 1'
#
loop_
_entity.id
_entity.type
_entity.pdbx_description
1 polymer ?
#
loop_
_entity_poly.entity_id
_entity_poly.type
_entity_poly.pdbx_seq_one_letter_code
_entity_poly.pdbx_strand_id
1 'polypeptide(L)'
;MTRVIFILICLALLVSCRSTRKIQTAISKKDTTAAVRAEPSGKSDSSIFVRNVLRQMDANRIDFSTFSAKVDLDYRDAEGKKYDLNANIRMQKDSIIWVSVSAILGIEAMRVLITKDSVKLLDKLNKTFTARSVDYLQDVTALPLDLPTLQNLLVGNPVFFDTTAIASVTRSSDVISLLSVGRWFKNLITVADENKKLLRSKLDDVNIIQSRTADLTYSDYEDKKNKLFATKRRIAVAEKKKLDINLN
;
A
#
# COMPACT_ATOMS: atom_id res chain seq x y z
N MET A 1 -3.48 -60.81 22.31
CA MET A 1 -2.43 -60.05 21.59
C MET A 1 -3.00 -58.81 20.87
N THR A 2 -4.14 -58.90 20.22
CA THR A 2 -4.75 -57.77 19.46
C THR A 2 -5.10 -56.51 20.30
N ARG A 3 -5.53 -56.65 21.55
CA ARG A 3 -5.88 -55.52 22.44
C ARG A 3 -4.67 -54.71 22.90
N VAL A 4 -3.52 -55.35 23.05
CA VAL A 4 -2.27 -54.68 23.48
C VAL A 4 -1.68 -53.88 22.33
N ILE A 5 -1.79 -54.35 21.09
CA ILE A 5 -1.35 -53.64 19.89
C ILE A 5 -2.18 -52.38 19.66
N PHE A 6 -3.50 -52.46 19.92
CA PHE A 6 -4.39 -51.29 19.75
C PHE A 6 -4.08 -50.18 20.78
N ILE A 7 -3.73 -50.53 22.00
CA ILE A 7 -3.35 -49.56 23.04
C ILE A 7 -2.00 -48.88 22.71
N LEU A 8 -1.03 -49.65 22.16
CA LEU A 8 0.26 -49.12 21.73
C LEU A 8 0.14 -48.16 20.54
N ILE A 9 -0.77 -48.41 19.60
CA ILE A 9 -1.04 -47.54 18.46
C ILE A 9 -1.73 -46.21 18.92
N CYS A 10 -2.68 -46.29 19.87
CA CYS A 10 -3.31 -45.09 20.44
C CYS A 10 -2.33 -44.25 21.25
N LEU A 11 -1.36 -44.84 21.93
CA LEU A 11 -0.33 -44.10 22.70
C LEU A 11 0.67 -43.39 21.77
N ALA A 12 0.96 -43.96 20.59
CA ALA A 12 1.86 -43.35 19.59
C ALA A 12 1.25 -42.13 18.90
N LEU A 13 -0.08 -42.00 18.85
CA LEU A 13 -0.79 -40.85 18.23
C LEU A 13 -0.87 -39.63 19.13
N LEU A 14 -0.54 -39.72 20.42
CA LEU A 14 -0.59 -38.61 21.36
C LEU A 14 0.71 -37.81 21.45
N VAL A 15 1.78 -38.15 20.70
CA VAL A 15 3.07 -37.48 20.75
C VAL A 15 3.28 -36.49 19.58
N SER A 16 2.29 -36.33 18.67
CA SER A 16 2.42 -35.46 17.49
C SER A 16 1.81 -34.08 17.64
N CYS A 17 2.09 -33.38 18.73
CA CYS A 17 1.77 -31.95 18.88
C CYS A 17 3.00 -31.16 19.34
N ARG A 18 4.00 -31.06 18.46
CA ARG A 18 5.15 -30.15 18.68
C ARG A 18 5.58 -29.53 17.34
N SER A 19 4.87 -28.55 16.83
CA SER A 19 5.40 -27.77 15.71
C SER A 19 4.86 -26.34 15.52
N THR A 20 4.09 -25.80 16.43
CA THR A 20 3.58 -24.41 16.25
C THR A 20 4.44 -23.34 16.92
N ARG A 21 5.33 -23.68 17.85
CA ARG A 21 6.20 -22.72 18.55
C ARG A 21 7.38 -22.19 17.72
N LYS A 22 7.84 -22.91 16.71
CA LYS A 22 8.99 -22.48 15.88
C LYS A 22 8.64 -21.42 14.82
N ILE A 23 7.41 -21.34 14.39
CA ILE A 23 6.98 -20.36 13.37
C ILE A 23 6.80 -18.97 13.98
N GLN A 24 6.25 -18.88 15.16
CA GLN A 24 6.12 -17.60 15.87
C GLN A 24 7.47 -16.98 16.28
N THR A 25 8.45 -17.84 16.63
CA THR A 25 9.80 -17.37 17.00
C THR A 25 10.63 -16.92 15.80
N ALA A 26 10.35 -17.43 14.59
CA ALA A 26 11.06 -17.02 13.38
C ALA A 26 10.55 -15.67 12.84
N ILE A 27 9.28 -15.34 13.07
CA ILE A 27 8.69 -14.06 12.64
C ILE A 27 9.05 -12.94 13.63
N SER A 28 9.15 -13.25 14.94
CA SER A 28 9.49 -12.24 15.96
C SER A 28 10.98 -11.92 16.07
N LYS A 29 11.88 -12.77 15.55
CA LYS A 29 13.35 -12.55 15.65
C LYS A 29 13.97 -11.84 14.44
N LYS A 30 13.26 -11.61 13.36
CA LYS A 30 13.84 -10.99 12.14
C LYS A 30 13.58 -9.49 12.01
N ASP A 31 12.75 -8.91 12.86
CA ASP A 31 12.51 -7.46 12.90
C ASP A 31 13.20 -6.74 14.07
N THR A 32 14.10 -7.44 14.77
CA THR A 32 14.99 -6.79 15.71
C THR A 32 16.31 -6.46 15.01
N THR A 33 16.28 -5.69 13.95
CA THR A 33 17.38 -4.79 13.67
C THR A 33 17.40 -3.83 14.84
N ALA A 34 18.49 -3.87 15.62
CA ALA A 34 18.69 -3.04 16.78
C ALA A 34 18.18 -1.62 16.49
N ALA A 35 17.06 -1.26 17.08
CA ALA A 35 16.71 0.13 17.23
C ALA A 35 17.89 0.71 18.02
N VAL A 36 18.81 1.37 17.33
CA VAL A 36 19.73 2.31 17.97
C VAL A 36 18.79 3.32 18.59
N ARG A 37 18.52 3.11 19.87
CA ARG A 37 17.83 4.05 20.72
C ARG A 37 18.72 5.27 20.75
N ALA A 38 18.48 6.19 19.83
CA ALA A 38 19.08 7.50 19.92
C ALA A 38 18.63 8.05 21.27
N GLU A 39 19.57 8.20 22.20
CA GLU A 39 19.34 8.88 23.46
C GLU A 39 18.74 10.26 23.14
N PRO A 40 17.72 10.72 23.88
CA PRO A 40 17.07 11.99 23.60
C PRO A 40 17.99 13.14 24.03
N SER A 41 18.93 13.50 23.17
CA SER A 41 19.54 14.83 23.23
C SER A 41 18.51 15.84 22.78
N GLY A 42 17.88 16.53 23.72
CA GLY A 42 17.05 17.70 23.53
C GLY A 42 15.76 17.48 22.73
N LYS A 43 14.61 17.52 23.40
CA LYS A 43 13.27 17.52 22.74
C LYS A 43 13.12 18.58 21.63
N SER A 44 13.90 19.64 21.67
CA SER A 44 13.98 20.71 20.70
C SER A 44 14.58 20.25 19.35
N ASP A 45 15.71 19.55 19.37
CA ASP A 45 16.44 19.17 18.15
C ASP A 45 15.68 18.08 17.38
N SER A 46 15.04 17.15 18.10
CA SER A 46 14.19 16.13 17.51
C SER A 46 12.99 16.72 16.78
N SER A 47 12.34 17.74 17.33
CA SER A 47 11.18 18.39 16.69
C SER A 47 11.57 19.20 15.43
N ILE A 48 12.73 19.84 15.46
CA ILE A 48 13.28 20.58 14.28
C ILE A 48 13.63 19.58 13.18
N PHE A 49 14.27 18.46 13.53
CA PHE A 49 14.59 17.40 12.57
C PHE A 49 13.33 16.87 11.87
N VAL A 50 12.31 16.47 12.64
CA VAL A 50 11.04 15.96 12.10
C VAL A 50 10.40 16.98 11.16
N ARG A 51 10.32 18.26 11.57
CA ARG A 51 9.76 19.33 10.76
C ARG A 51 10.51 19.51 9.44
N ASN A 52 11.84 19.42 9.47
CA ASN A 52 12.66 19.54 8.27
C ASN A 52 12.43 18.35 7.32
N VAL A 53 12.32 17.13 7.83
CA VAL A 53 12.00 15.95 7.03
C VAL A 53 10.62 16.12 6.38
N LEU A 54 9.60 16.49 7.15
CA LEU A 54 8.24 16.67 6.64
C LEU A 54 8.17 17.77 5.56
N ARG A 55 8.90 18.89 5.74
CA ARG A 55 8.99 19.96 4.74
C ARG A 55 9.59 19.47 3.42
N GLN A 56 10.67 18.69 3.50
CA GLN A 56 11.31 18.14 2.29
C GLN A 56 10.42 17.06 1.63
N MET A 57 9.72 16.25 2.39
CA MET A 57 8.71 15.32 1.85
C MET A 57 7.60 16.09 1.14
N ASP A 58 7.11 17.18 1.72
CA ASP A 58 6.08 18.00 1.09
C ASP A 58 6.60 18.69 -0.19
N ALA A 59 7.84 19.16 -0.20
CA ALA A 59 8.49 19.69 -1.41
C ALA A 59 8.59 18.66 -2.54
N ASN A 60 8.67 17.37 -2.22
CA ASN A 60 8.69 16.26 -3.19
C ASN A 60 7.29 15.88 -3.70
N ARG A 61 6.22 16.38 -3.10
CA ARG A 61 4.86 16.04 -3.57
C ARG A 61 4.67 16.40 -5.04
N ILE A 62 4.04 15.50 -5.74
CA ILE A 62 3.60 15.73 -7.11
C ILE A 62 2.30 16.53 -7.05
N ASP A 63 2.36 17.78 -7.44
CA ASP A 63 1.19 18.63 -7.65
C ASP A 63 0.91 18.74 -9.15
N PHE A 64 -0.36 18.74 -9.53
CA PHE A 64 -0.80 18.78 -10.92
C PHE A 64 -2.17 19.44 -11.04
N SER A 65 -2.40 20.16 -12.12
CA SER A 65 -3.75 20.54 -12.54
C SER A 65 -4.39 19.43 -13.37
N THR A 66 -3.61 18.86 -14.29
CA THR A 66 -3.96 17.71 -15.09
C THR A 66 -2.80 16.71 -15.09
N PHE A 67 -3.14 15.42 -15.13
CA PHE A 67 -2.16 14.33 -15.16
C PHE A 67 -2.58 13.32 -16.22
N SER A 68 -1.61 12.80 -16.97
CA SER A 68 -1.83 11.73 -17.95
C SER A 68 -0.65 10.76 -17.89
N ALA A 69 -0.95 9.47 -17.81
CA ALA A 69 0.04 8.42 -17.83
C ALA A 69 -0.48 7.19 -18.61
N LYS A 70 0.46 6.49 -19.25
CA LYS A 70 0.27 5.11 -19.71
C LYS A 70 1.00 4.22 -18.73
N VAL A 71 0.33 3.19 -18.25
CA VAL A 71 0.82 2.32 -17.16
C VAL A 71 0.68 0.88 -17.60
N ASP A 72 1.76 0.12 -17.47
CA ASP A 72 1.72 -1.33 -17.57
C ASP A 72 1.31 -1.87 -16.18
N LEU A 73 0.27 -2.68 -16.14
CA LEU A 73 -0.39 -3.12 -14.93
C LEU A 73 -0.31 -4.63 -14.80
N ASP A 74 0.50 -5.10 -13.86
CA ASP A 74 0.51 -6.51 -13.46
C ASP A 74 -0.41 -6.68 -12.25
N TYR A 75 -1.54 -7.31 -12.48
CA TYR A 75 -2.52 -7.57 -11.43
C TYR A 75 -2.54 -9.06 -11.10
N ARG A 76 -2.55 -9.38 -9.81
CA ARG A 76 -2.76 -10.74 -9.31
C ARG A 76 -3.96 -10.76 -8.39
N ASP A 77 -4.94 -11.60 -8.72
CA ASP A 77 -6.12 -11.78 -7.89
C ASP A 77 -5.86 -12.66 -6.65
N ALA A 78 -6.90 -12.83 -5.84
CA ALA A 78 -6.84 -13.61 -4.61
C ALA A 78 -6.56 -15.10 -4.87
N GLU A 79 -6.94 -15.62 -6.03
CA GLU A 79 -6.73 -16.99 -6.48
C GLU A 79 -5.33 -17.19 -7.08
N GLY A 80 -4.53 -16.10 -7.19
CA GLY A 80 -3.16 -16.13 -7.71
C GLY A 80 -3.06 -16.03 -9.23
N LYS A 81 -4.16 -15.83 -9.94
CA LYS A 81 -4.17 -15.63 -11.39
C LYS A 81 -3.61 -14.28 -11.75
N LYS A 82 -2.70 -14.26 -12.71
CA LYS A 82 -2.06 -13.05 -13.22
C LYS A 82 -2.81 -12.49 -14.43
N TYR A 83 -2.83 -11.16 -14.50
CA TYR A 83 -3.36 -10.41 -15.61
C TYR A 83 -2.36 -9.31 -15.96
N ASP A 84 -1.88 -9.32 -17.21
CA ASP A 84 -1.01 -8.27 -17.76
C ASP A 84 -1.90 -7.35 -18.59
N LEU A 85 -2.02 -6.10 -18.15
CA LEU A 85 -2.95 -5.13 -18.69
C LEU A 85 -2.22 -3.81 -18.99
N ASN A 86 -2.77 -2.99 -19.86
CA ASN A 86 -2.32 -1.63 -20.10
C ASN A 86 -3.42 -0.67 -19.66
N ALA A 87 -3.07 0.33 -18.86
CA ALA A 87 -4.00 1.38 -18.44
C ALA A 87 -3.57 2.74 -18.97
N ASN A 88 -4.51 3.47 -19.57
CA ASN A 88 -4.35 4.89 -19.83
C ASN A 88 -5.10 5.65 -18.75
N ILE A 89 -4.40 6.47 -17.98
CA ILE A 89 -4.95 7.24 -16.89
C ILE A 89 -4.93 8.71 -17.27
N ARG A 90 -6.04 9.40 -17.07
CA ARG A 90 -6.15 10.85 -17.20
C ARG A 90 -6.88 11.41 -16.00
N MET A 91 -6.35 12.47 -15.42
CA MET A 91 -6.95 13.08 -14.23
C MET A 91 -6.95 14.59 -14.36
N GLN A 92 -7.98 15.20 -13.81
CA GLN A 92 -8.02 16.61 -13.45
C GLN A 92 -8.13 16.69 -11.93
N LYS A 93 -7.24 17.47 -11.31
CA LYS A 93 -7.16 17.59 -9.86
C LYS A 93 -8.52 17.92 -9.25
N ASP A 94 -8.86 17.22 -8.18
CA ASP A 94 -10.08 17.37 -7.36
C ASP A 94 -11.39 17.29 -8.15
N SER A 95 -11.37 16.80 -9.40
CA SER A 95 -12.53 16.76 -10.27
C SER A 95 -12.83 15.34 -10.76
N ILE A 96 -11.88 14.71 -11.45
CA ILE A 96 -12.16 13.47 -12.18
C ILE A 96 -10.91 12.59 -12.33
N ILE A 97 -11.13 11.29 -12.36
CA ILE A 97 -10.19 10.28 -12.82
C ILE A 97 -10.86 9.49 -13.93
N TRP A 98 -10.21 9.42 -15.07
CA TRP A 98 -10.60 8.58 -16.19
C TRP A 98 -9.53 7.54 -16.44
N VAL A 99 -9.93 6.27 -16.50
CA VAL A 99 -9.04 5.14 -16.75
C VAL A 99 -9.62 4.28 -17.87
N SER A 100 -8.81 3.97 -18.87
CA SER A 100 -9.10 2.98 -19.89
C SER A 100 -8.13 1.83 -19.76
N VAL A 101 -8.63 0.63 -19.54
CA VAL A 101 -7.84 -0.60 -19.38
C VAL A 101 -7.98 -1.43 -20.63
N SER A 102 -6.83 -1.78 -21.21
CA SER A 102 -6.73 -2.65 -22.38
C SER A 102 -6.07 -3.96 -22.00
N ALA A 103 -6.63 -5.05 -22.50
CA ALA A 103 -6.06 -6.39 -22.40
C ALA A 103 -5.08 -6.66 -23.57
N ILE A 104 -4.74 -7.92 -23.78
CA ILE A 104 -3.89 -8.40 -24.86
C ILE A 104 -4.35 -7.85 -26.21
N LEU A 105 -3.41 -7.48 -27.09
CA LEU A 105 -3.63 -6.90 -28.42
C LEU A 105 -4.27 -5.49 -28.42
N GLY A 106 -4.22 -4.77 -27.28
CA GLY A 106 -4.70 -3.40 -27.19
C GLY A 106 -6.23 -3.25 -27.22
N ILE A 107 -6.97 -4.35 -27.09
CA ILE A 107 -8.42 -4.32 -27.01
C ILE A 107 -8.84 -3.70 -25.69
N GLU A 108 -9.58 -2.60 -25.73
CA GLU A 108 -10.11 -1.97 -24.51
C GLU A 108 -11.13 -2.90 -23.85
N ALA A 109 -10.77 -3.40 -22.68
CA ALA A 109 -11.59 -4.31 -21.88
C ALA A 109 -12.56 -3.56 -20.98
N MET A 110 -12.08 -2.44 -20.38
CA MET A 110 -12.84 -1.73 -19.36
C MET A 110 -12.53 -0.23 -19.39
N ARG A 111 -13.52 0.58 -19.03
CA ARG A 111 -13.38 2.02 -18.83
C ARG A 111 -13.98 2.42 -17.49
N VAL A 112 -13.25 3.20 -16.72
CA VAL A 112 -13.68 3.70 -15.42
C VAL A 112 -13.65 5.21 -15.41
N LEU A 113 -14.69 5.81 -14.88
CA LEU A 113 -14.80 7.23 -14.62
C LEU A 113 -15.14 7.43 -13.15
N ILE A 114 -14.30 8.15 -12.42
CA ILE A 114 -14.47 8.43 -10.99
C ILE A 114 -14.56 9.94 -10.83
N THR A 115 -15.62 10.38 -10.16
CA THR A 115 -15.82 11.77 -9.71
C THR A 115 -15.89 11.82 -8.18
N LYS A 116 -16.16 12.99 -7.62
CA LYS A 116 -16.36 13.14 -6.17
C LYS A 116 -17.50 12.26 -5.64
N ASP A 117 -18.55 12.08 -6.44
CA ASP A 117 -19.80 11.48 -5.98
C ASP A 117 -20.10 10.12 -6.63
N SER A 118 -19.42 9.78 -7.72
CA SER A 118 -19.80 8.61 -8.51
C SER A 118 -18.62 7.86 -9.11
N VAL A 119 -18.82 6.56 -9.27
CA VAL A 119 -17.99 5.64 -10.03
C VAL A 119 -18.83 5.06 -11.16
N LYS A 120 -18.39 5.23 -12.40
CA LYS A 120 -19.01 4.65 -13.59
C LYS A 120 -18.04 3.68 -14.23
N LEU A 121 -18.49 2.46 -14.40
CA LEU A 121 -17.72 1.36 -14.98
C LEU A 121 -18.42 0.89 -16.25
N LEU A 122 -17.69 0.87 -17.36
CA LEU A 122 -18.10 0.25 -18.62
C LEU A 122 -17.21 -0.97 -18.85
N ASP A 123 -17.76 -2.16 -18.66
CA ASP A 123 -17.12 -3.42 -19.05
C ASP A 123 -17.50 -3.71 -20.52
N LYS A 124 -16.53 -3.58 -21.40
CA LYS A 124 -16.74 -3.77 -22.84
C LYS A 124 -16.74 -5.23 -23.25
N LEU A 125 -16.09 -6.10 -22.48
CA LEU A 125 -16.05 -7.53 -22.76
C LEU A 125 -17.41 -8.16 -22.46
N ASN A 126 -18.00 -7.82 -21.31
CA ASN A 126 -19.32 -8.31 -20.90
C ASN A 126 -20.47 -7.41 -21.33
N LYS A 127 -20.18 -6.28 -22.00
CA LYS A 127 -21.17 -5.28 -22.44
C LYS A 127 -22.07 -4.77 -21.31
N THR A 128 -21.49 -4.60 -20.11
CA THR A 128 -22.22 -4.12 -18.94
C THR A 128 -21.80 -2.72 -18.55
N PHE A 129 -22.75 -1.94 -18.05
CA PHE A 129 -22.53 -0.62 -17.49
C PHE A 129 -22.99 -0.60 -16.04
N THR A 130 -22.12 -0.11 -15.15
CA THR A 130 -22.40 0.03 -13.73
C THR A 130 -22.17 1.49 -13.32
N ALA A 131 -23.13 2.08 -12.62
CA ALA A 131 -22.99 3.37 -11.99
C ALA A 131 -23.29 3.22 -10.49
N ARG A 132 -22.38 3.68 -9.63
CA ARG A 132 -22.45 3.60 -8.16
C ARG A 132 -22.02 4.91 -7.56
N SER A 133 -22.33 5.11 -6.26
CA SER A 133 -21.72 6.18 -5.46
C SER A 133 -20.22 5.93 -5.30
N VAL A 134 -19.48 6.95 -4.90
CA VAL A 134 -18.03 6.82 -4.64
C VAL A 134 -17.76 5.83 -3.50
N ASP A 135 -18.70 5.63 -2.58
CA ASP A 135 -18.58 4.67 -1.49
C ASP A 135 -18.39 3.23 -1.97
N TYR A 136 -18.84 2.92 -3.19
CA TYR A 136 -18.58 1.64 -3.85
C TYR A 136 -17.08 1.30 -3.93
N LEU A 137 -16.22 2.31 -4.01
CA LEU A 137 -14.77 2.08 -3.97
C LEU A 137 -14.33 1.49 -2.64
N GLN A 138 -14.96 1.93 -1.55
CA GLN A 138 -14.69 1.40 -0.21
C GLN A 138 -15.17 -0.05 -0.07
N ASP A 139 -16.31 -0.37 -0.66
CA ASP A 139 -16.87 -1.73 -0.65
C ASP A 139 -15.98 -2.71 -1.42
N VAL A 140 -15.43 -2.27 -2.56
CA VAL A 140 -14.59 -3.13 -3.44
C VAL A 140 -13.16 -3.25 -2.93
N THR A 141 -12.59 -2.16 -2.40
CA THR A 141 -11.19 -2.11 -2.00
C THR A 141 -10.98 -2.35 -0.51
N ALA A 142 -12.07 -2.32 0.27
CA ALA A 142 -12.06 -2.30 1.73
C ALA A 142 -11.22 -1.15 2.34
N LEU A 143 -10.88 -0.14 1.55
CA LEU A 143 -10.10 1.04 1.98
C LEU A 143 -10.99 2.28 1.93
N PRO A 144 -10.85 3.25 2.85
CA PRO A 144 -11.62 4.50 2.86
C PRO A 144 -11.12 5.45 1.76
N LEU A 145 -11.27 5.02 0.49
CA LEU A 145 -10.82 5.77 -0.67
C LEU A 145 -11.86 6.80 -1.09
N ASP A 146 -11.39 8.01 -1.26
CA ASP A 146 -12.09 9.10 -1.94
C ASP A 146 -11.30 9.56 -3.18
N LEU A 147 -11.86 10.47 -3.97
CA LEU A 147 -11.23 10.96 -5.19
C LEU A 147 -9.83 11.58 -4.94
N PRO A 148 -9.62 12.48 -3.95
CA PRO A 148 -8.29 13.03 -3.67
C PRO A 148 -7.28 11.96 -3.23
N THR A 149 -7.68 10.99 -2.40
CA THR A 149 -6.82 9.89 -1.96
C THR A 149 -6.40 9.02 -3.14
N LEU A 150 -7.33 8.69 -4.04
CA LEU A 150 -7.01 7.95 -5.26
C LEU A 150 -6.06 8.72 -6.18
N GLN A 151 -6.28 10.03 -6.37
CA GLN A 151 -5.38 10.86 -7.15
C GLN A 151 -3.97 10.89 -6.58
N ASN A 152 -3.83 11.07 -5.26
CA ASN A 152 -2.55 11.01 -4.57
C ASN A 152 -1.87 9.63 -4.73
N LEU A 153 -2.62 8.55 -4.57
CA LEU A 153 -2.10 7.20 -4.76
C LEU A 153 -1.58 6.99 -6.19
N LEU A 154 -2.35 7.45 -7.19
CA LEU A 154 -2.00 7.30 -8.61
C LEU A 154 -0.81 8.15 -9.05
N VAL A 155 -0.53 9.29 -8.43
CA VAL A 155 0.69 10.07 -8.70
C VAL A 155 1.87 9.67 -7.84
N GLY A 156 1.66 8.85 -6.80
CA GLY A 156 2.71 8.36 -5.89
C GLY A 156 2.97 9.26 -4.69
N ASN A 157 2.04 10.12 -4.34
CA ASN A 157 2.09 10.87 -3.09
C ASN A 157 1.73 9.98 -1.89
N PRO A 158 2.22 10.29 -0.68
CA PRO A 158 1.79 9.62 0.54
C PRO A 158 0.26 9.73 0.72
N VAL A 159 -0.37 8.61 1.09
CA VAL A 159 -1.79 8.54 1.45
C VAL A 159 -1.95 8.09 2.90
N PHE A 160 -3.03 8.48 3.56
CA PHE A 160 -3.31 8.14 4.97
C PHE A 160 -2.15 8.44 5.93
N PHE A 161 -1.38 9.49 5.65
CA PHE A 161 -0.28 9.93 6.47
C PHE A 161 -0.62 11.28 7.13
N ASP A 162 -0.82 11.25 8.44
CA ASP A 162 -1.12 12.44 9.23
C ASP A 162 0.17 13.05 9.79
N THR A 163 0.58 14.16 9.23
CA THR A 163 1.81 14.86 9.63
C THR A 163 1.72 15.49 11.02
N THR A 164 0.50 15.62 11.56
CA THR A 164 0.27 16.17 12.92
C THR A 164 0.31 15.10 14.00
N ALA A 165 0.21 13.82 13.61
CA ALA A 165 0.12 12.67 14.50
C ALA A 165 1.34 11.74 14.38
N ILE A 166 2.56 12.31 14.30
CA ILE A 166 3.81 11.54 14.24
C ILE A 166 4.10 10.96 15.62
N ALA A 167 4.06 9.62 15.72
CA ALA A 167 4.30 8.89 16.97
C ALA A 167 5.78 8.58 17.19
N SER A 168 6.54 8.30 16.11
CA SER A 168 7.98 8.04 16.20
C SER A 168 8.70 8.36 14.91
N VAL A 169 9.98 8.66 15.02
CA VAL A 169 10.90 8.84 13.90
C VAL A 169 12.17 8.06 14.19
N THR A 170 12.62 7.30 13.21
CA THR A 170 13.87 6.52 13.29
C THR A 170 14.73 6.84 12.08
N ARG A 171 16.00 7.11 12.28
CA ARG A 171 16.98 7.31 11.21
C ARG A 171 17.97 6.14 11.21
N SER A 172 18.20 5.57 10.05
CA SER A 172 19.27 4.62 9.76
C SER A 172 20.22 5.24 8.74
N SER A 173 21.27 4.52 8.32
CA SER A 173 22.31 5.06 7.41
C SER A 173 21.75 5.79 6.19
N ASP A 174 20.76 5.18 5.50
CA ASP A 174 20.31 5.65 4.19
C ASP A 174 18.81 5.99 4.16
N VAL A 175 18.10 5.75 5.28
CA VAL A 175 16.65 5.92 5.31
C VAL A 175 16.16 6.55 6.62
N ILE A 176 15.05 7.27 6.51
CA ILE A 176 14.29 7.77 7.65
C ILE A 176 12.92 7.12 7.62
N SER A 177 12.50 6.58 8.75
CA SER A 177 11.16 6.01 8.94
C SER A 177 10.36 6.86 9.90
N LEU A 178 9.14 7.22 9.50
CA LEU A 178 8.19 8.01 10.29
C LEU A 178 6.93 7.18 10.51
N LEU A 179 6.55 6.97 11.76
CA LEU A 179 5.28 6.35 12.12
C LEU A 179 4.26 7.44 12.43
N SER A 180 3.19 7.49 11.67
CA SER A 180 2.02 8.32 11.93
C SER A 180 0.85 7.45 12.37
N VAL A 181 0.05 7.94 13.33
CA VAL A 181 -1.18 7.26 13.79
C VAL A 181 -2.37 8.13 13.44
N GLY A 182 -2.90 7.90 12.24
CA GLY A 182 -4.07 8.60 11.75
C GLY A 182 -5.40 7.97 12.20
N ARG A 183 -6.49 8.51 11.67
CA ARG A 183 -7.85 8.06 12.00
C ARG A 183 -8.12 6.60 11.61
N TRP A 184 -7.61 6.19 10.43
CA TRP A 184 -7.90 4.89 9.83
C TRP A 184 -6.73 3.92 9.94
N PHE A 185 -5.51 4.43 9.76
CA PHE A 185 -4.32 3.62 9.69
C PHE A 185 -3.20 4.17 10.56
N LYS A 186 -2.41 3.26 11.10
CA LYS A 186 -1.02 3.50 11.46
C LYS A 186 -0.24 3.41 10.16
N ASN A 187 0.48 4.47 9.79
CA ASN A 187 1.25 4.50 8.57
C ASN A 187 2.73 4.64 8.89
N LEU A 188 3.51 3.62 8.58
CA LEU A 188 4.96 3.65 8.64
C LEU A 188 5.50 4.03 7.26
N ILE A 189 5.87 5.29 7.09
CA ILE A 189 6.53 5.78 5.89
C ILE A 189 8.04 5.62 6.02
N THR A 190 8.69 5.14 4.97
CA THR A 190 10.14 5.11 4.81
C THR A 190 10.53 5.98 3.62
N VAL A 191 11.42 6.91 3.85
CA VAL A 191 11.99 7.81 2.83
C VAL A 191 13.51 7.67 2.77
N ALA A 192 14.11 7.93 1.62
CA ALA A 192 15.57 8.03 1.50
C ALA A 192 16.10 9.20 2.33
N ASP A 193 17.22 9.02 3.03
CA ASP A 193 17.78 10.10 3.85
C ASP A 193 18.36 11.24 3.02
N GLU A 194 18.89 10.96 1.85
CA GLU A 194 19.50 11.95 0.97
C GLU A 194 18.50 13.01 0.49
N ASN A 195 17.42 12.59 -0.16
CA ASN A 195 16.49 13.47 -0.88
C ASN A 195 15.03 13.36 -0.45
N LYS A 196 14.76 12.56 0.59
CA LYS A 196 13.43 12.32 1.18
C LYS A 196 12.37 11.79 0.19
N LYS A 197 12.82 11.14 -0.92
CA LYS A 197 11.91 10.42 -1.81
C LYS A 197 11.25 9.26 -1.07
N LEU A 198 9.98 9.05 -1.32
CA LEU A 198 9.19 7.99 -0.68
C LEU A 198 9.65 6.62 -1.20
N LEU A 199 10.03 5.71 -0.32
CA LEU A 199 10.44 4.34 -0.68
C LEU A 199 9.36 3.32 -0.35
N ARG A 200 8.67 3.52 0.77
CA ARG A 200 7.65 2.58 1.25
C ARG A 200 6.63 3.31 2.13
N SER A 201 5.40 2.84 2.08
CA SER A 201 4.33 3.20 3.01
C SER A 201 3.63 1.91 3.43
N LYS A 202 3.75 1.54 4.71
CA LYS A 202 3.06 0.38 5.28
C LYS A 202 1.90 0.88 6.14
N LEU A 203 0.71 0.47 5.74
CA LEU A 203 -0.54 0.82 6.40
C LEU A 203 -1.01 -0.38 7.23
N ASP A 204 -1.22 -0.19 8.51
CA ASP A 204 -1.88 -1.16 9.39
C ASP A 204 -3.15 -0.52 9.97
N ASP A 205 -4.26 -1.24 9.90
CA ASP A 205 -5.56 -0.74 10.39
C ASP A 205 -5.50 -0.40 11.87
N VAL A 206 -6.08 0.73 12.25
CA VAL A 206 -6.27 1.08 13.67
C VAL A 206 -7.34 0.18 14.29
N ASN A 207 -8.33 -0.26 13.50
CA ASN A 207 -9.36 -1.18 13.94
C ASN A 207 -8.88 -2.63 13.84
N ILE A 208 -8.60 -3.24 14.99
CA ILE A 208 -8.10 -4.62 15.11
C ILE A 208 -9.06 -5.66 14.49
N ILE A 209 -10.36 -5.36 14.45
CA ILE A 209 -11.37 -6.28 13.89
C ILE A 209 -11.26 -6.37 12.37
N GLN A 210 -11.00 -5.25 11.71
CA GLN A 210 -10.84 -5.19 10.25
C GLN A 210 -9.49 -5.74 9.82
N SER A 211 -8.42 -5.51 10.61
CA SER A 211 -7.06 -6.06 10.43
C SER A 211 -6.51 -5.92 9.01
N ARG A 212 -6.89 -4.83 8.30
CA ARG A 212 -6.40 -4.56 6.94
C ARG A 212 -4.95 -4.10 7.01
N THR A 213 -4.14 -4.61 6.12
CA THR A 213 -2.78 -4.11 5.91
C THR A 213 -2.57 -3.83 4.42
N ALA A 214 -1.87 -2.73 4.13
CA ALA A 214 -1.43 -2.45 2.78
C ALA A 214 0.04 -2.07 2.80
N ASP A 215 0.78 -2.57 1.82
CA ASP A 215 2.20 -2.30 1.63
C ASP A 215 2.40 -1.69 0.24
N LEU A 216 2.82 -0.43 0.22
CA LEU A 216 3.07 0.34 -0.98
C LEU A 216 4.58 0.56 -1.09
N THR A 217 5.18 0.15 -2.20
CA THR A 217 6.60 0.39 -2.48
C THR A 217 6.77 1.21 -3.75
N TYR A 218 7.80 2.04 -3.77
CA TYR A 218 8.08 3.01 -4.81
C TYR A 218 9.54 2.89 -5.24
N SER A 219 9.79 2.70 -6.53
CA SER A 219 11.13 2.57 -7.09
C SER A 219 11.24 3.20 -8.48
N ASP A 220 12.40 3.07 -9.08
CA ASP A 220 12.71 3.52 -10.43
C ASP A 220 12.33 5.00 -10.62
N TYR A 221 12.95 5.84 -9.76
CA TYR A 221 12.70 7.28 -9.74
C TYR A 221 13.33 7.98 -10.93
N GLU A 222 12.54 8.77 -11.63
CA GLU A 222 12.97 9.66 -12.70
C GLU A 222 12.69 11.12 -12.35
N ASP A 223 13.52 12.03 -12.84
CA ASP A 223 13.20 13.47 -12.78
C ASP A 223 12.19 13.82 -13.88
N LYS A 224 11.03 14.26 -13.48
CA LYS A 224 9.98 14.76 -14.37
C LYS A 224 9.64 16.20 -13.99
N LYS A 225 10.11 17.17 -14.78
CA LYS A 225 9.88 18.60 -14.55
C LYS A 225 10.37 19.07 -13.16
N ASN A 226 11.59 18.69 -12.80
CA ASN A 226 12.21 18.97 -11.50
C ASN A 226 11.46 18.34 -10.30
N LYS A 227 10.77 17.24 -10.52
CA LYS A 227 10.14 16.43 -9.48
C LYS A 227 10.55 14.96 -9.61
N LEU A 228 10.90 14.36 -8.48
CA LEU A 228 11.19 12.93 -8.42
C LEU A 228 9.89 12.13 -8.53
N PHE A 229 9.72 11.42 -9.63
CA PHE A 229 8.54 10.62 -9.91
C PHE A 229 8.91 9.13 -9.91
N ALA A 230 8.25 8.35 -9.03
CA ALA A 230 8.42 6.90 -9.02
C ALA A 230 7.69 6.31 -10.22
N THR A 231 8.42 5.73 -11.18
CA THR A 231 7.81 5.11 -12.36
C THR A 231 7.35 3.69 -12.07
N LYS A 232 7.89 3.03 -11.03
CA LYS A 232 7.46 1.71 -10.61
C LYS A 232 6.88 1.73 -9.21
N ARG A 233 5.69 1.14 -9.07
CA ARG A 233 4.99 1.05 -7.80
C ARG A 233 4.35 -0.31 -7.63
N ARG A 234 4.39 -0.81 -6.41
CA ARG A 234 3.68 -2.02 -6.04
C ARG A 234 2.75 -1.72 -4.89
N ILE A 235 1.53 -2.20 -4.99
CA ILE A 235 0.50 -2.10 -3.97
C ILE A 235 0.08 -3.53 -3.61
N ALA A 236 0.38 -3.97 -2.40
CA ALA A 236 -0.05 -5.24 -1.88
C ALA A 236 -1.02 -5.02 -0.72
N VAL A 237 -2.22 -5.55 -0.82
CA VAL A 237 -3.24 -5.48 0.23
C VAL A 237 -3.45 -6.88 0.78
N ALA A 238 -3.33 -7.01 2.09
CA ALA A 238 -3.64 -8.23 2.81
C ALA A 238 -4.89 -8.00 3.67
N GLU A 239 -5.93 -8.72 3.30
CA GLU A 239 -7.20 -8.83 4.00
C GLU A 239 -7.63 -10.30 3.90
N LYS A 240 -8.91 -10.61 4.12
CA LYS A 240 -9.47 -11.95 3.84
C LYS A 240 -9.22 -12.39 2.39
N LYS A 241 -9.08 -11.43 1.47
CA LYS A 241 -8.64 -11.64 0.08
C LYS A 241 -7.36 -10.84 -0.16
N LYS A 242 -6.33 -11.48 -0.68
CA LYS A 242 -5.06 -10.82 -1.05
C LYS A 242 -5.21 -10.12 -2.40
N LEU A 243 -4.74 -8.90 -2.49
CA LEU A 243 -4.64 -8.13 -3.72
C LEU A 243 -3.17 -7.70 -3.90
N ASP A 244 -2.60 -7.91 -5.09
CA ASP A 244 -1.25 -7.47 -5.42
C ASP A 244 -1.27 -6.80 -6.80
N ILE A 245 -0.89 -5.52 -6.85
CA ILE A 245 -0.90 -4.70 -8.06
C ILE A 245 0.47 -4.07 -8.24
N ASN A 246 1.07 -4.25 -9.41
CA ASN A 246 2.28 -3.55 -9.83
C ASN A 246 1.93 -2.57 -10.94
N LEU A 247 2.39 -1.34 -10.80
CA LEU A 247 2.27 -0.24 -11.77
C LEU A 247 3.67 0.09 -12.27
N ASN A 248 3.90 -0.06 -13.56
CA ASN A 248 5.16 0.23 -14.22
C ASN A 248 4.98 1.31 -15.30
#